data_a2c4d72a3a5c0b42d8dcee1e58180e7a
#
_entry.id   a2c4d72a3a5c0b42d8dcee1e58180e7a
#
_cell.length_a   1.000
_cell.length_b   1.000
_cell.length_c   1.000
_cell.angle_alpha   90.00
_cell.angle_beta   90.00
_cell.angle_gamma   90.00
#
_symmetry.space_group_name_H-M   'P 1'
#
loop_
_entity.id
_entity.type
_entity.pdbx_description
1 polymer ?
#
loop_
_entity_poly.entity_id
_entity_poly.type
_entity_poly.pdbx_seq_one_letter_code
_entity_poly.pdbx_strand_id
1 'polypeptide(L)'
;VTLIKSDGSVIYDNEADTTTMENHFERAEVKQAVTYGNGSSSRNSETIGEKIYYYAVKLNNGSILRMSQPTKVIMYMVLTIMPIVIIILICVIAVSFVSAKHLTKYILDPINEVDINNIGKAEIYDELKPFFARIANQNAEKEKTEKIRREFTANVSHELKTPLTTISGYAQMISNGMAKAEDIKEFGRKIEKESDRLLTLIDDIINLSNIDEQGSIENPENIDLSLVTEEAICVLEKAAKERGIQIYYTKIPTFIKGNVTLVSELVYNLLDNAIKYNKDNGKITVFVGESAKGVELSVKDTGIGIPPEDTERIFERFYRVDKSHSKKVGGTGLGLSIVKHVCACHNATIRVKSKVGKGTTIYVTFPNNVNN
;
A
#
# COMPACT_ATOMS: atom_id res chain seq x y z
N VAL A 1 3.26 66.72 -44.90
CA VAL A 1 3.11 65.70 -45.96
C VAL A 1 3.51 66.36 -47.27
N THR A 2 4.43 65.77 -48.04
CA THR A 2 4.97 66.29 -49.26
C THR A 2 4.69 65.36 -50.44
N LEU A 3 4.18 65.82 -51.54
CA LEU A 3 4.05 65.07 -52.80
C LEU A 3 5.17 65.49 -53.74
N ILE A 4 5.93 64.54 -54.24
CA ILE A 4 7.16 64.72 -55.01
C ILE A 4 7.00 63.99 -56.34
N LYS A 5 7.39 64.61 -57.45
CA LYS A 5 7.47 63.94 -58.76
C LYS A 5 8.64 62.95 -58.81
N SER A 6 8.63 62.10 -59.81
CA SER A 6 9.71 61.15 -60.08
C SER A 6 11.07 61.80 -60.34
N ASP A 7 11.10 63.07 -60.75
CA ASP A 7 12.30 63.87 -60.95
C ASP A 7 12.80 64.61 -59.70
N GLY A 8 12.10 64.39 -58.52
CA GLY A 8 12.43 65.05 -57.29
C GLY A 8 11.83 66.39 -57.01
N SER A 9 11.11 66.99 -57.99
CA SER A 9 10.43 68.26 -57.79
C SER A 9 9.21 68.12 -56.91
N VAL A 10 9.00 69.08 -55.97
CA VAL A 10 7.88 69.03 -55.00
C VAL A 10 6.64 69.62 -55.71
N ILE A 11 5.56 68.83 -55.73
CA ILE A 11 4.26 69.23 -56.27
C ILE A 11 3.40 69.92 -55.20
N TYR A 12 3.45 69.43 -54.06
CA TYR A 12 2.62 69.85 -52.93
C TYR A 12 3.34 69.61 -51.62
N ASP A 13 3.22 70.55 -50.69
CA ASP A 13 3.60 70.41 -49.30
C ASP A 13 2.54 71.09 -48.42
N ASN A 14 2.21 70.52 -47.27
CA ASN A 14 1.17 71.04 -46.35
C ASN A 14 1.68 72.12 -45.40
N GLU A 15 2.98 72.34 -45.28
CA GLU A 15 3.58 73.28 -44.34
C GLU A 15 4.43 74.41 -44.98
N ALA A 16 4.99 74.14 -46.13
CA ALA A 16 5.91 75.09 -46.74
C ALA A 16 5.55 75.40 -48.23
N ASP A 17 5.95 76.58 -48.72
CA ASP A 17 5.72 76.99 -50.11
C ASP A 17 6.61 76.15 -51.05
N THR A 18 5.97 75.46 -51.99
CA THR A 18 6.62 74.56 -52.93
C THR A 18 7.56 75.32 -53.91
N THR A 19 7.35 76.61 -54.13
CA THR A 19 8.17 77.42 -55.01
C THR A 19 9.55 77.70 -54.44
N THR A 20 9.75 77.60 -53.15
CA THR A 20 11.01 77.85 -52.46
C THR A 20 11.76 76.58 -52.11
N MET A 21 11.16 75.42 -52.37
CA MET A 21 11.74 74.14 -52.05
C MET A 21 12.77 73.64 -53.03
N GLU A 22 13.91 73.17 -52.50
CA GLU A 22 14.91 72.48 -53.30
C GLU A 22 14.41 71.16 -53.87
N ASN A 23 15.07 70.64 -54.88
CA ASN A 23 14.77 69.33 -55.40
C ASN A 23 15.08 68.23 -54.32
N HIS A 24 14.13 67.39 -54.11
CA HIS A 24 14.20 66.35 -53.04
C HIS A 24 14.71 64.98 -53.50
N PHE A 25 15.16 64.88 -54.79
CA PHE A 25 15.61 63.60 -55.37
C PHE A 25 16.78 62.95 -54.56
N GLU A 26 17.70 63.79 -54.08
CA GLU A 26 18.88 63.35 -53.36
C GLU A 26 18.57 62.89 -51.89
N ARG A 27 17.37 63.08 -51.47
CA ARG A 27 16.95 62.65 -50.07
C ARG A 27 16.94 61.15 -49.97
N ALA A 28 17.56 60.58 -48.91
CA ALA A 28 17.74 59.14 -48.73
C ALA A 28 16.41 58.33 -48.74
N GLU A 29 15.38 58.86 -48.12
CA GLU A 29 14.04 58.28 -48.12
C GLU A 29 13.40 58.27 -49.51
N VAL A 30 13.67 59.33 -50.33
CA VAL A 30 13.13 59.45 -51.68
C VAL A 30 13.87 58.52 -52.65
N LYS A 31 15.19 58.43 -52.57
CA LYS A 31 15.99 57.49 -53.38
C LYS A 31 15.58 56.04 -53.09
N GLN A 32 15.39 55.69 -51.82
CA GLN A 32 14.91 54.33 -51.41
C GLN A 32 13.51 54.07 -51.98
N ALA A 33 12.60 55.08 -51.93
CA ALA A 33 11.24 54.91 -52.42
C ALA A 33 11.20 54.75 -53.94
N VAL A 34 12.08 55.42 -54.67
CA VAL A 34 12.22 55.26 -56.16
C VAL A 34 12.65 53.81 -56.46
N THR A 35 13.65 53.29 -55.76
CA THR A 35 14.30 52.01 -56.05
C THR A 35 13.49 50.81 -55.53
N TYR A 36 12.97 50.91 -54.32
CA TYR A 36 12.38 49.78 -53.61
C TYR A 36 10.86 49.93 -53.37
N GLY A 37 10.25 51.04 -53.81
CA GLY A 37 8.82 51.32 -53.61
C GLY A 37 8.51 52.02 -52.25
N ASN A 38 9.37 51.92 -51.29
CA ASN A 38 9.30 52.70 -50.05
C ASN A 38 10.68 52.98 -49.47
N GLY A 39 10.78 53.96 -48.60
CA GLY A 39 12.04 54.35 -47.98
C GLY A 39 11.82 55.14 -46.70
N SER A 40 12.78 55.05 -45.77
CA SER A 40 12.74 55.86 -44.59
C SER A 40 14.10 56.43 -44.21
N SER A 41 14.10 57.56 -43.57
CA SER A 41 15.31 58.19 -43.02
C SER A 41 14.98 59.03 -41.80
N SER A 42 15.97 59.27 -40.96
CA SER A 42 15.83 60.22 -39.85
C SER A 42 17.00 61.17 -39.85
N ARG A 43 16.70 62.46 -39.79
CA ARG A 43 17.71 63.50 -39.76
C ARG A 43 17.28 64.67 -38.88
N ASN A 44 18.25 65.48 -38.48
CA ASN A 44 17.94 66.74 -37.82
C ASN A 44 17.46 67.72 -38.87
N SER A 45 16.32 68.35 -38.59
CA SER A 45 15.87 69.44 -39.40
C SER A 45 16.64 70.71 -39.03
N GLU A 46 17.35 71.32 -40.01
CA GLU A 46 18.09 72.55 -39.75
C GLU A 46 17.14 73.71 -39.45
N THR A 47 15.89 73.64 -39.93
CA THR A 47 14.87 74.66 -39.75
C THR A 47 14.19 74.64 -38.43
N ILE A 48 14.03 73.47 -37.81
CA ILE A 48 13.25 73.21 -36.54
C ILE A 48 14.18 72.84 -35.43
N GLY A 49 15.45 72.44 -35.67
CA GLY A 49 16.39 71.95 -34.64
C GLY A 49 16.03 70.62 -34.03
N GLU A 50 15.12 69.85 -34.61
CA GLU A 50 14.62 68.58 -34.07
C GLU A 50 14.89 67.43 -35.05
N LYS A 51 15.06 66.24 -34.46
CA LYS A 51 15.18 64.99 -35.23
C LYS A 51 13.81 64.60 -35.81
N ILE A 52 13.69 64.62 -37.14
CA ILE A 52 12.44 64.25 -37.81
C ILE A 52 12.63 62.90 -38.50
N TYR A 53 11.65 62.03 -38.31
CA TYR A 53 11.55 60.78 -39.06
C TYR A 53 10.76 61.04 -40.37
N TYR A 54 11.32 60.60 -41.49
CA TYR A 54 10.72 60.71 -42.79
C TYR A 54 10.43 59.34 -43.35
N TYR A 55 9.24 59.15 -43.89
CA TYR A 55 8.81 57.95 -44.59
C TYR A 55 8.27 58.30 -45.94
N ALA A 56 8.75 57.65 -46.99
CA ALA A 56 8.39 57.96 -48.41
C ALA A 56 7.86 56.66 -49.05
N VAL A 57 6.78 56.79 -49.82
CA VAL A 57 6.17 55.68 -50.58
C VAL A 57 5.94 56.13 -52.02
N LYS A 58 6.34 55.29 -52.98
CA LYS A 58 6.08 55.46 -54.39
C LYS A 58 4.64 55.11 -54.72
N LEU A 59 3.91 56.02 -55.33
CA LEU A 59 2.54 55.83 -55.76
C LEU A 59 2.48 55.24 -57.19
N ASN A 60 1.33 54.69 -57.59
CA ASN A 60 1.13 54.04 -58.88
C ASN A 60 1.31 54.95 -60.06
N ASN A 61 1.14 56.26 -59.87
CA ASN A 61 1.35 57.28 -60.89
C ASN A 61 2.82 57.73 -61.04
N GLY A 62 3.75 57.09 -60.34
CA GLY A 62 5.17 57.39 -60.30
C GLY A 62 5.57 58.52 -59.34
N SER A 63 4.64 59.22 -58.74
CA SER A 63 4.92 60.25 -57.72
C SER A 63 5.29 59.60 -56.38
N ILE A 64 5.96 60.34 -55.49
CA ILE A 64 6.37 59.88 -54.17
C ILE A 64 5.64 60.69 -53.14
N LEU A 65 4.93 60.01 -52.22
CA LEU A 65 4.32 60.61 -51.07
C LEU A 65 5.28 60.48 -49.88
N ARG A 66 5.72 61.63 -49.36
CA ARG A 66 6.60 61.69 -48.19
C ARG A 66 5.80 62.18 -46.93
N MET A 67 5.91 61.53 -45.89
CA MET A 67 5.41 61.94 -44.55
C MET A 67 6.58 62.22 -43.62
N SER A 68 6.44 63.25 -42.78
CA SER A 68 7.43 63.60 -41.77
C SER A 68 6.79 63.73 -40.43
N GLN A 69 7.46 63.21 -39.41
CA GLN A 69 6.98 63.28 -37.99
C GLN A 69 8.15 63.56 -37.06
N PRO A 70 8.04 64.55 -36.15
CA PRO A 70 9.06 64.78 -35.15
C PRO A 70 9.20 63.58 -34.19
N THR A 71 10.42 63.13 -34.00
CA THR A 71 10.71 61.96 -33.13
C THR A 71 10.29 62.22 -31.68
N LYS A 72 10.27 63.45 -31.21
CA LYS A 72 9.81 63.83 -29.88
C LYS A 72 8.36 63.40 -29.60
N VAL A 73 7.48 63.50 -30.62
CA VAL A 73 6.08 63.12 -30.49
C VAL A 73 5.93 61.65 -30.19
N ILE A 74 6.72 60.79 -30.86
CA ILE A 74 6.74 59.36 -30.62
C ILE A 74 7.28 59.05 -29.21
N MET A 75 8.35 59.73 -28.81
CA MET A 75 8.92 59.58 -27.47
C MET A 75 7.93 60.00 -26.38
N TYR A 76 7.21 61.09 -26.54
CA TYR A 76 6.15 61.51 -25.58
C TYR A 76 5.02 60.48 -25.51
N MET A 77 4.57 59.90 -26.64
CA MET A 77 3.54 58.85 -26.63
C MET A 77 4.02 57.60 -25.86
N VAL A 78 5.25 57.18 -26.12
CA VAL A 78 5.82 56.03 -25.37
C VAL A 78 5.93 56.35 -23.88
N LEU A 79 6.47 57.48 -23.50
CA LEU A 79 6.63 57.89 -22.09
C LEU A 79 5.29 58.05 -21.37
N THR A 80 4.21 58.43 -22.09
CA THR A 80 2.87 58.60 -21.51
C THR A 80 2.13 57.25 -21.34
N ILE A 81 2.30 56.34 -22.30
CA ILE A 81 1.61 55.04 -22.29
C ILE A 81 2.30 54.00 -21.39
N MET A 82 3.66 53.97 -21.35
CA MET A 82 4.43 52.99 -20.59
C MET A 82 4.07 52.93 -19.11
N PRO A 83 3.92 54.02 -18.34
CA PRO A 83 3.54 53.93 -16.93
C PRO A 83 2.16 53.34 -16.75
N ILE A 84 1.23 53.60 -17.67
CA ILE A 84 -0.12 53.01 -17.60
C ILE A 84 -0.04 51.49 -17.80
N VAL A 85 0.73 51.02 -18.78
CA VAL A 85 0.94 49.59 -19.04
C VAL A 85 1.61 48.92 -17.86
N ILE A 86 2.60 49.57 -17.23
CA ILE A 86 3.28 49.06 -16.03
C ILE A 86 2.31 48.94 -14.85
N ILE A 87 1.48 49.95 -14.64
CA ILE A 87 0.47 49.91 -13.55
C ILE A 87 -0.52 48.77 -13.77
N ILE A 88 -1.03 48.62 -14.99
CA ILE A 88 -1.94 47.50 -15.32
C ILE A 88 -1.26 46.16 -15.06
N LEU A 89 -0.01 46.00 -15.49
CA LEU A 89 0.74 44.76 -15.26
C LEU A 89 0.90 44.45 -13.78
N ILE A 90 1.27 45.46 -12.99
CA ILE A 90 1.37 45.32 -11.51
C ILE A 90 0.03 44.91 -10.89
N CYS A 91 -1.06 45.56 -11.33
CA CYS A 91 -2.41 45.21 -10.86
C CYS A 91 -2.79 43.75 -11.19
N VAL A 92 -2.53 43.31 -12.41
CA VAL A 92 -2.81 41.92 -12.83
C VAL A 92 -2.00 40.92 -12.00
N ILE A 93 -0.70 41.21 -11.79
CA ILE A 93 0.15 40.35 -10.94
C ILE A 93 -0.38 40.32 -9.49
N ALA A 94 -0.73 41.45 -8.93
CA ALA A 94 -1.25 41.54 -7.57
C ALA A 94 -2.57 40.77 -7.40
N VAL A 95 -3.51 40.95 -8.34
CA VAL A 95 -4.77 40.21 -8.34
C VAL A 95 -4.54 38.72 -8.51
N SER A 96 -3.67 38.30 -9.41
CA SER A 96 -3.33 36.90 -9.61
C SER A 96 -2.71 36.27 -8.36
N PHE A 97 -1.81 37.00 -7.68
CA PHE A 97 -1.18 36.52 -6.44
C PHE A 97 -2.19 36.36 -5.30
N VAL A 98 -3.06 37.35 -5.11
CA VAL A 98 -4.13 37.29 -4.08
C VAL A 98 -5.10 36.15 -4.37
N SER A 99 -5.52 36.02 -5.65
CA SER A 99 -6.44 34.95 -6.06
C SER A 99 -5.81 33.57 -5.89
N ALA A 100 -4.55 33.40 -6.29
CA ALA A 100 -3.82 32.13 -6.10
C ALA A 100 -3.72 31.77 -4.61
N LYS A 101 -3.36 32.73 -3.77
CA LYS A 101 -3.26 32.51 -2.30
C LYS A 101 -4.63 32.14 -1.70
N HIS A 102 -5.68 32.80 -2.12
CA HIS A 102 -7.04 32.52 -1.62
C HIS A 102 -7.54 31.15 -2.10
N LEU A 103 -7.32 30.82 -3.36
CA LEU A 103 -7.69 29.52 -3.91
C LEU A 103 -6.91 28.38 -3.26
N THR A 104 -5.60 28.56 -3.05
CA THR A 104 -4.76 27.58 -2.35
C THR A 104 -5.28 27.33 -0.93
N LYS A 105 -5.58 28.39 -0.20
CA LYS A 105 -6.14 28.28 1.15
C LYS A 105 -7.51 27.56 1.14
N TYR A 106 -8.39 27.93 0.23
CA TYR A 106 -9.73 27.33 0.11
C TYR A 106 -9.70 25.84 -0.23
N ILE A 107 -8.75 25.40 -1.08
CA ILE A 107 -8.66 24.01 -1.52
C ILE A 107 -7.83 23.16 -0.55
N LEU A 108 -6.70 23.68 -0.06
CA LEU A 108 -5.73 22.87 0.71
C LEU A 108 -6.03 22.82 2.21
N ASP A 109 -6.59 23.86 2.79
CA ASP A 109 -6.87 23.86 4.23
C ASP A 109 -7.85 22.73 4.63
N PRO A 110 -8.98 22.51 3.94
CA PRO A 110 -9.87 21.39 4.25
C PRO A 110 -9.21 20.01 4.11
N ILE A 111 -8.23 19.89 3.20
CA ILE A 111 -7.51 18.61 2.97
C ILE A 111 -6.48 18.38 4.08
N ASN A 112 -5.77 19.42 4.51
CA ASN A 112 -4.73 19.32 5.54
C ASN A 112 -5.30 19.11 6.96
N GLU A 113 -6.53 19.59 7.21
CA GLU A 113 -7.21 19.46 8.50
C GLU A 113 -8.00 18.15 8.66
N VAL A 114 -8.01 17.29 7.62
CA VAL A 114 -8.72 16.01 7.68
C VAL A 114 -8.07 15.09 8.71
N ASP A 115 -8.78 14.82 9.80
CA ASP A 115 -8.49 13.71 10.68
C ASP A 115 -8.93 12.40 10.00
N ILE A 116 -7.94 11.64 9.54
CA ILE A 116 -8.14 10.35 8.84
C ILE A 116 -8.96 9.37 9.68
N ASN A 117 -8.93 9.51 11.02
CA ASN A 117 -9.69 8.66 11.93
C ASN A 117 -11.15 9.09 12.11
N ASN A 118 -11.53 10.29 11.64
CA ASN A 118 -12.84 10.90 11.87
C ASN A 118 -13.46 11.47 10.58
N ILE A 119 -13.27 10.80 9.46
CA ILE A 119 -13.69 11.24 8.11
C ILE A 119 -15.18 11.57 8.01
N GLY A 120 -16.03 10.91 8.81
CA GLY A 120 -17.48 11.12 8.79
C GLY A 120 -17.95 12.50 9.32
N LYS A 121 -17.08 13.30 9.95
CA LYS A 121 -17.39 14.62 10.49
C LYS A 121 -16.66 15.76 9.78
N ALA A 122 -15.73 15.44 8.88
CA ALA A 122 -14.97 16.44 8.14
C ALA A 122 -15.77 16.92 6.91
N GLU A 123 -15.83 18.24 6.73
CA GLU A 123 -16.36 18.86 5.50
C GLU A 123 -15.37 18.66 4.34
N ILE A 124 -15.33 17.45 3.82
CA ILE A 124 -14.48 17.08 2.69
C ILE A 124 -15.32 17.08 1.41
N TYR A 125 -14.70 17.47 0.29
CA TYR A 125 -15.32 17.32 -1.03
C TYR A 125 -15.76 15.89 -1.26
N ASP A 126 -16.97 15.69 -1.78
CA ASP A 126 -17.57 14.35 -1.98
C ASP A 126 -16.71 13.44 -2.86
N GLU A 127 -15.99 14.02 -3.80
CA GLU A 127 -15.05 13.33 -4.70
C GLU A 127 -13.83 12.73 -3.98
N LEU A 128 -13.45 13.30 -2.84
CA LEU A 128 -12.28 12.85 -2.05
C LEU A 128 -12.67 11.84 -0.96
N LYS A 129 -13.93 11.74 -0.58
CA LYS A 129 -14.41 10.80 0.45
C LYS A 129 -14.00 9.35 0.20
N PRO A 130 -14.15 8.79 -1.03
CA PRO A 130 -13.73 7.41 -1.31
C PRO A 130 -12.22 7.20 -1.14
N PHE A 131 -11.42 8.21 -1.47
CA PHE A 131 -9.97 8.15 -1.33
C PHE A 131 -9.54 8.13 0.14
N PHE A 132 -10.09 9.02 0.96
CA PHE A 132 -9.81 9.04 2.40
C PHE A 132 -10.33 7.78 3.11
N ALA A 133 -11.50 7.27 2.72
CA ALA A 133 -12.02 6.01 3.25
C ALA A 133 -11.07 4.84 2.94
N ARG A 134 -10.47 4.81 1.74
CA ARG A 134 -9.48 3.80 1.38
C ARG A 134 -8.20 3.91 2.22
N ILE A 135 -7.71 5.14 2.44
CA ILE A 135 -6.53 5.38 3.29
C ILE A 135 -6.82 4.97 4.74
N ALA A 136 -7.99 5.33 5.27
CA ALA A 136 -8.38 4.95 6.63
C ALA A 136 -8.44 3.42 6.80
N ASN A 137 -9.04 2.71 5.83
CA ASN A 137 -9.08 1.26 5.84
C ASN A 137 -7.66 0.66 5.78
N GLN A 138 -6.79 1.16 4.91
CA GLN A 138 -5.39 0.71 4.83
C GLN A 138 -4.63 0.96 6.14
N ASN A 139 -4.81 2.12 6.77
CA ASN A 139 -4.19 2.42 8.05
C ASN A 139 -4.71 1.49 9.17
N ALA A 140 -6.02 1.27 9.22
CA ALA A 140 -6.62 0.35 10.20
C ALA A 140 -6.12 -1.10 10.01
N GLU A 141 -5.99 -1.57 8.77
CA GLU A 141 -5.39 -2.88 8.46
C GLU A 141 -3.92 -2.94 8.88
N LYS A 142 -3.15 -1.89 8.60
CA LYS A 142 -1.75 -1.78 8.99
C LYS A 142 -1.58 -1.80 10.50
N GLU A 143 -2.35 -0.99 11.23
CA GLU A 143 -2.34 -0.97 12.70
C GLU A 143 -2.70 -2.33 13.30
N LYS A 144 -3.72 -3.00 12.73
CA LYS A 144 -4.10 -4.36 13.14
C LYS A 144 -2.95 -5.35 12.93
N THR A 145 -2.30 -5.29 11.79
CA THR A 145 -1.16 -6.17 11.47
C THR A 145 0.03 -5.89 12.39
N GLU A 146 0.35 -4.63 12.66
CA GLU A 146 1.41 -4.25 13.59
C GLU A 146 1.11 -4.67 15.02
N LYS A 147 -0.15 -4.56 15.46
CA LYS A 147 -0.59 -5.03 16.78
C LYS A 147 -0.39 -6.54 16.90
N ILE A 148 -0.86 -7.30 15.92
CA ILE A 148 -0.69 -8.77 15.89
C ILE A 148 0.80 -9.13 15.93
N ARG A 149 1.65 -8.44 15.21
CA ARG A 149 3.10 -8.68 15.19
C ARG A 149 3.75 -8.37 16.55
N ARG A 150 3.37 -7.26 17.21
CA ARG A 150 3.88 -6.92 18.56
C ARG A 150 3.46 -7.95 19.60
N GLU A 151 2.18 -8.34 19.58
CA GLU A 151 1.64 -9.39 20.48
C GLU A 151 2.35 -10.73 20.24
N PHE A 152 2.59 -11.10 18.97
CA PHE A 152 3.33 -12.30 18.62
C PHE A 152 4.75 -12.27 19.20
N THR A 153 5.52 -11.20 18.98
CA THR A 153 6.89 -11.07 19.48
C THR A 153 6.96 -11.11 21.01
N ALA A 154 6.01 -10.45 21.68
CA ALA A 154 5.91 -10.49 23.14
C ALA A 154 5.60 -11.88 23.66
N ASN A 155 4.65 -12.59 23.05
CA ASN A 155 4.26 -13.94 23.43
C ASN A 155 5.39 -14.94 23.18
N VAL A 156 6.07 -14.88 22.03
CA VAL A 156 7.27 -15.70 21.74
C VAL A 156 8.31 -15.53 22.84
N SER A 157 8.65 -14.28 23.18
CA SER A 157 9.65 -13.98 24.20
C SER A 157 9.26 -14.57 25.55
N HIS A 158 7.98 -14.49 25.92
CA HIS A 158 7.49 -15.01 27.18
C HIS A 158 7.48 -16.54 27.20
N GLU A 159 7.00 -17.20 26.11
CA GLU A 159 6.92 -18.67 26.03
C GLU A 159 8.31 -19.33 25.91
N LEU A 160 9.31 -18.63 25.37
CA LEU A 160 10.71 -19.08 25.36
C LEU A 160 11.39 -18.90 26.74
N LYS A 161 11.13 -17.79 27.42
CA LYS A 161 11.78 -17.48 28.71
C LYS A 161 11.39 -18.46 29.81
N THR A 162 10.16 -18.93 29.85
CA THR A 162 9.63 -19.82 30.90
C THR A 162 10.38 -21.15 30.94
N PRO A 163 10.45 -21.98 29.87
CA PRO A 163 11.20 -23.22 29.85
C PRO A 163 12.70 -23.00 30.10
N LEU A 164 13.29 -21.97 29.52
CA LEU A 164 14.71 -21.65 29.70
C LEU A 164 15.04 -21.34 31.15
N THR A 165 14.19 -20.61 31.87
CA THR A 165 14.37 -20.34 33.30
C THR A 165 14.28 -21.61 34.10
N THR A 166 13.36 -22.52 33.76
CA THR A 166 13.20 -23.83 34.44
C THR A 166 14.42 -24.72 34.23
N ILE A 167 14.91 -24.83 32.98
CA ILE A 167 16.13 -25.58 32.64
C ILE A 167 17.32 -25.02 33.40
N SER A 168 17.54 -23.70 33.34
CA SER A 168 18.63 -23.05 34.07
C SER A 168 18.57 -23.25 35.59
N GLY A 169 17.37 -23.16 36.17
CA GLY A 169 17.17 -23.37 37.61
C GLY A 169 17.54 -24.77 38.05
N TYR A 170 17.06 -25.81 37.38
CA TYR A 170 17.42 -27.19 37.69
C TYR A 170 18.90 -27.47 37.47
N ALA A 171 19.48 -26.98 36.38
CA ALA A 171 20.89 -27.10 36.10
C ALA A 171 21.77 -26.43 37.18
N GLN A 172 21.40 -25.26 37.70
CA GLN A 172 22.07 -24.56 38.80
C GLN A 172 21.95 -25.34 40.12
N MET A 173 20.76 -25.94 40.42
CA MET A 173 20.60 -26.75 41.63
C MET A 173 21.51 -27.97 41.59
N ILE A 174 21.67 -28.60 40.45
CA ILE A 174 22.58 -29.74 40.27
C ILE A 174 24.06 -29.27 40.42
N SER A 175 24.46 -28.20 39.71
CA SER A 175 25.85 -27.73 39.68
C SER A 175 26.34 -27.19 41.02
N ASN A 176 25.45 -26.58 41.80
CA ASN A 176 25.78 -26.05 43.14
C ASN A 176 25.72 -27.10 44.25
N GLY A 177 25.47 -28.37 43.93
CA GLY A 177 25.36 -29.44 44.93
C GLY A 177 24.14 -29.32 45.83
N MET A 178 23.12 -28.53 45.43
CA MET A 178 21.89 -28.34 46.20
C MET A 178 20.87 -29.47 45.95
N ALA A 179 21.08 -30.24 44.87
CA ALA A 179 20.24 -31.42 44.55
C ALA A 179 20.74 -32.63 45.32
N LYS A 180 19.83 -33.35 45.98
CA LYS A 180 20.16 -34.65 46.57
C LYS A 180 20.39 -35.68 45.44
N ALA A 181 21.20 -36.73 45.69
CA ALA A 181 21.52 -37.74 44.69
C ALA A 181 20.27 -38.40 44.08
N GLU A 182 19.20 -38.55 44.86
CA GLU A 182 17.89 -39.09 44.47
C GLU A 182 17.11 -38.15 43.53
N ASP A 183 17.30 -36.81 43.66
CA ASP A 183 16.60 -35.80 42.86
C ASP A 183 17.26 -35.51 41.50
N ILE A 184 18.55 -35.85 41.34
CA ILE A 184 19.32 -35.54 40.10
C ILE A 184 18.65 -36.15 38.86
N LYS A 185 18.17 -37.41 38.97
CA LYS A 185 17.50 -38.10 37.87
C LYS A 185 16.17 -37.42 37.50
N GLU A 186 15.44 -36.94 38.50
CA GLU A 186 14.17 -36.23 38.31
C GLU A 186 14.41 -34.85 37.66
N PHE A 187 15.44 -34.11 38.12
CA PHE A 187 15.82 -32.83 37.56
C PHE A 187 16.30 -32.99 36.12
N GLY A 188 17.10 -34.01 35.80
CA GLY A 188 17.49 -34.36 34.43
C GLY A 188 16.28 -34.56 33.53
N ARG A 189 15.28 -35.36 33.96
CA ARG A 189 14.04 -35.57 33.19
C ARG A 189 13.24 -34.27 33.00
N LYS A 190 13.21 -33.37 33.98
CA LYS A 190 12.52 -32.09 33.87
C LYS A 190 13.23 -31.17 32.88
N ILE A 191 14.57 -31.15 32.88
CA ILE A 191 15.40 -30.43 31.90
C ILE A 191 15.13 -30.95 30.47
N GLU A 192 15.19 -32.28 30.28
CA GLU A 192 14.90 -32.95 29.02
C GLU A 192 13.52 -32.54 28.45
N LYS A 193 12.48 -32.68 29.29
CA LYS A 193 11.10 -32.37 28.94
C LYS A 193 10.91 -30.89 28.54
N GLU A 194 11.54 -29.96 29.26
CA GLU A 194 11.44 -28.54 28.92
C GLU A 194 12.30 -28.17 27.69
N SER A 195 13.39 -28.91 27.44
CA SER A 195 14.18 -28.78 26.20
C SER A 195 13.41 -29.24 24.97
N ASP A 196 12.77 -30.40 25.02
CA ASP A 196 11.92 -30.92 23.93
C ASP A 196 10.76 -29.95 23.62
N ARG A 197 10.14 -29.41 24.68
CA ARG A 197 9.09 -28.40 24.54
C ARG A 197 9.60 -27.12 23.85
N LEU A 198 10.83 -26.69 24.19
CA LEU A 198 11.45 -25.51 23.58
C LEU A 198 11.75 -25.74 22.10
N LEU A 199 12.27 -26.93 21.75
CA LEU A 199 12.51 -27.32 20.35
C LEU A 199 11.20 -27.29 19.54
N THR A 200 10.15 -27.93 20.06
CA THR A 200 8.83 -27.92 19.41
C THR A 200 8.30 -26.48 19.18
N LEU A 201 8.49 -25.60 20.18
CA LEU A 201 8.06 -24.21 20.06
C LEU A 201 8.87 -23.45 18.98
N ILE A 202 10.17 -23.71 18.88
CA ILE A 202 11.04 -23.12 17.84
C ILE A 202 10.60 -23.59 16.46
N ASP A 203 10.36 -24.90 16.28
CA ASP A 203 9.90 -25.47 15.02
C ASP A 203 8.55 -24.88 14.60
N ASP A 204 7.60 -24.78 15.53
CA ASP A 204 6.29 -24.13 15.28
C ASP A 204 6.43 -22.66 14.83
N ILE A 205 7.38 -21.90 15.43
CA ILE A 205 7.64 -20.50 15.06
C ILE A 205 8.26 -20.41 13.67
N ILE A 206 9.23 -21.26 13.35
CA ILE A 206 9.88 -21.30 12.04
C ILE A 206 8.86 -21.65 10.96
N ASN A 207 8.05 -22.68 11.20
CA ASN A 207 6.99 -23.10 10.27
C ASN A 207 5.99 -21.97 10.04
N LEU A 208 5.53 -21.33 11.11
CA LEU A 208 4.60 -20.19 10.99
C LEU A 208 5.21 -19.02 10.22
N SER A 209 6.50 -18.71 10.41
CA SER A 209 7.20 -17.66 9.69
C SER A 209 7.31 -17.97 8.19
N ASN A 210 7.69 -19.20 7.85
CA ASN A 210 7.79 -19.65 6.45
C ASN A 210 6.45 -19.59 5.73
N ILE A 211 5.35 -19.93 6.43
CA ILE A 211 4.01 -19.89 5.86
C ILE A 211 3.52 -18.43 5.69
N ASP A 212 3.83 -17.53 6.64
CA ASP A 212 3.47 -16.09 6.55
C ASP A 212 4.12 -15.40 5.32
N GLU A 213 5.30 -15.84 4.87
CA GLU A 213 6.00 -15.29 3.70
C GLU A 213 5.43 -15.82 2.37
N GLN A 214 4.82 -17.00 2.36
CA GLN A 214 4.33 -17.67 1.15
C GLN A 214 2.90 -17.28 0.73
N GLY A 215 2.42 -16.10 0.99
CA GLY A 215 1.09 -15.50 0.70
C GLY A 215 0.12 -16.19 -0.28
N SER A 216 0.61 -16.99 -1.22
CA SER A 216 -0.15 -17.87 -2.12
C SER A 216 0.71 -19.09 -2.51
N ILE A 217 0.07 -20.22 -2.73
CA ILE A 217 0.77 -21.47 -3.12
C ILE A 217 1.28 -21.31 -4.55
N GLU A 218 2.60 -21.18 -4.69
CA GLU A 218 3.26 -21.26 -5.98
C GLU A 218 3.31 -22.76 -6.41
N ASN A 219 2.74 -23.10 -7.56
CA ASN A 219 2.67 -24.45 -8.12
C ASN A 219 1.91 -25.49 -7.24
N PRO A 220 0.57 -25.42 -7.15
CA PRO A 220 -0.20 -26.40 -6.41
C PRO A 220 -0.13 -27.79 -7.06
N GLU A 221 0.19 -28.80 -6.26
CA GLU A 221 0.25 -30.20 -6.66
C GLU A 221 -1.09 -30.91 -6.43
N ASN A 222 -1.29 -32.05 -7.10
CA ASN A 222 -2.44 -32.90 -6.84
C ASN A 222 -2.13 -33.83 -5.65
N ILE A 223 -2.80 -33.64 -4.53
CA ILE A 223 -2.53 -34.31 -3.26
C ILE A 223 -3.66 -35.28 -2.94
N ASP A 224 -3.34 -36.54 -2.69
CA ASP A 224 -4.28 -37.48 -2.08
C ASP A 224 -4.40 -37.18 -0.58
N LEU A 225 -5.43 -36.42 -0.20
CA LEU A 225 -5.70 -36.04 1.19
C LEU A 225 -5.93 -37.25 2.09
N SER A 226 -6.44 -38.36 1.50
CA SER A 226 -6.66 -39.59 2.27
C SER A 226 -5.35 -40.25 2.67
N LEU A 227 -4.35 -40.23 1.79
CA LEU A 227 -3.02 -40.75 2.06
C LEU A 227 -2.29 -39.90 3.11
N VAL A 228 -2.28 -38.60 2.94
CA VAL A 228 -1.71 -37.66 3.94
C VAL A 228 -2.34 -37.85 5.32
N THR A 229 -3.65 -38.07 5.37
CA THR A 229 -4.35 -38.33 6.63
C THR A 229 -3.93 -39.66 7.27
N GLU A 230 -3.78 -40.71 6.48
CA GLU A 230 -3.31 -42.02 6.95
C GLU A 230 -1.87 -41.95 7.49
N GLU A 231 -0.98 -41.25 6.81
CA GLU A 231 0.41 -41.04 7.24
C GLU A 231 0.45 -40.28 8.60
N ALA A 232 -0.32 -39.22 8.75
CA ALA A 232 -0.42 -38.47 10.00
C ALA A 232 -0.97 -39.32 11.16
N ILE A 233 -1.97 -40.17 10.88
CA ILE A 233 -2.50 -41.14 11.86
C ILE A 233 -1.41 -42.11 12.27
N CYS A 234 -0.64 -42.67 11.34
CA CYS A 234 0.44 -43.61 11.61
C CYS A 234 1.50 -43.00 12.54
N VAL A 235 1.92 -41.75 12.27
CA VAL A 235 2.89 -41.00 13.08
C VAL A 235 2.38 -40.83 14.54
N LEU A 236 1.10 -40.53 14.70
CA LEU A 236 0.49 -40.25 16.00
C LEU A 236 -0.08 -41.47 16.73
N GLU A 237 -0.05 -42.65 16.09
CA GLU A 237 -0.64 -43.86 16.63
C GLU A 237 -0.08 -44.24 18.00
N LYS A 238 1.24 -44.09 18.20
CA LYS A 238 1.89 -44.39 19.49
C LYS A 238 1.35 -43.47 20.60
N ALA A 239 1.27 -42.16 20.34
CA ALA A 239 0.77 -41.22 21.33
C ALA A 239 -0.71 -41.44 21.69
N ALA A 240 -1.52 -41.84 20.69
CA ALA A 240 -2.90 -42.22 20.90
C ALA A 240 -3.01 -43.50 21.77
N LYS A 241 -2.22 -44.54 21.48
CA LYS A 241 -2.19 -45.81 22.22
C LYS A 241 -1.75 -45.63 23.68
N GLU A 242 -0.75 -44.79 23.95
CA GLU A 242 -0.29 -44.49 25.31
C GLU A 242 -1.40 -43.91 26.21
N ARG A 243 -2.41 -43.26 25.59
CA ARG A 243 -3.59 -42.71 26.27
C ARG A 243 -4.87 -43.57 26.12
N GLY A 244 -4.76 -44.76 25.51
CA GLY A 244 -5.89 -45.64 25.23
C GLY A 244 -6.91 -45.06 24.21
N ILE A 245 -6.52 -44.05 23.41
CA ILE A 245 -7.41 -43.39 22.44
C ILE A 245 -7.54 -44.25 21.19
N GLN A 246 -8.78 -44.52 20.77
CA GLN A 246 -9.08 -45.24 19.54
C GLN A 246 -9.32 -44.25 18.39
N ILE A 247 -8.58 -44.44 17.29
CA ILE A 247 -8.74 -43.63 16.05
C ILE A 247 -9.53 -44.47 15.05
N TYR A 248 -10.65 -43.94 14.60
CA TYR A 248 -11.49 -44.51 13.54
C TYR A 248 -11.30 -43.70 12.25
N TYR A 249 -10.81 -44.34 11.21
CA TYR A 249 -10.61 -43.74 9.89
C TYR A 249 -10.93 -44.76 8.79
N THR A 250 -11.67 -44.31 7.79
CA THR A 250 -11.92 -45.11 6.59
C THR A 250 -11.30 -44.36 5.41
N LYS A 251 -10.30 -44.95 4.78
CA LYS A 251 -9.61 -44.37 3.65
C LYS A 251 -10.48 -44.40 2.40
N ILE A 252 -10.75 -43.23 1.86
CA ILE A 252 -11.41 -43.03 0.58
C ILE A 252 -10.51 -42.11 -0.23
N PRO A 253 -9.92 -42.54 -1.38
CA PRO A 253 -9.08 -41.70 -2.19
C PRO A 253 -9.77 -40.38 -2.54
N THR A 254 -9.19 -39.26 -2.14
CA THR A 254 -9.80 -37.95 -2.26
C THR A 254 -8.72 -36.92 -2.54
N PHE A 255 -8.83 -36.21 -3.65
CA PHE A 255 -7.76 -35.36 -4.16
C PHE A 255 -8.08 -33.89 -4.00
N ILE A 256 -7.05 -33.11 -3.60
CA ILE A 256 -7.08 -31.65 -3.55
C ILE A 256 -5.87 -31.07 -4.27
N LYS A 257 -5.93 -29.79 -4.69
CA LYS A 257 -4.75 -29.06 -5.16
C LYS A 257 -4.17 -28.24 -4.02
N GLY A 258 -2.86 -28.31 -3.82
CA GLY A 258 -2.22 -27.58 -2.75
C GLY A 258 -0.71 -27.84 -2.63
N ASN A 259 -0.17 -27.51 -1.47
CA ASN A 259 1.19 -27.84 -1.06
C ASN A 259 1.13 -29.01 -0.07
N VAL A 260 1.78 -30.12 -0.40
CA VAL A 260 1.71 -31.37 0.40
C VAL A 260 2.24 -31.16 1.82
N THR A 261 3.32 -30.40 1.99
CA THR A 261 3.91 -30.12 3.33
C THR A 261 2.94 -29.38 4.20
N LEU A 262 2.31 -28.32 3.68
CA LEU A 262 1.33 -27.53 4.43
C LEU A 262 0.08 -28.34 4.78
N VAL A 263 -0.40 -29.16 3.84
CA VAL A 263 -1.56 -30.03 4.10
C VAL A 263 -1.23 -31.09 5.13
N SER A 264 -0.05 -31.69 5.09
CA SER A 264 0.42 -32.65 6.08
C SER A 264 0.49 -32.02 7.47
N GLU A 265 1.00 -30.81 7.57
CA GLU A 265 1.08 -30.05 8.82
C GLU A 265 -0.32 -29.69 9.39
N LEU A 266 -1.25 -29.32 8.51
CA LEU A 266 -2.65 -29.08 8.90
C LEU A 266 -3.27 -30.34 9.52
N VAL A 267 -3.15 -31.47 8.83
CA VAL A 267 -3.73 -32.75 9.28
C VAL A 267 -3.09 -33.18 10.60
N TYR A 268 -1.75 -33.12 10.69
CA TYR A 268 -1.00 -33.43 11.91
C TYR A 268 -1.48 -32.60 13.09
N ASN A 269 -1.57 -31.28 12.95
CA ASN A 269 -2.01 -30.37 14.03
C ASN A 269 -3.44 -30.65 14.48
N LEU A 270 -4.36 -30.98 13.56
CA LEU A 270 -5.72 -31.34 13.92
C LEU A 270 -5.78 -32.64 14.74
N LEU A 271 -5.04 -33.65 14.30
CA LEU A 271 -5.00 -34.96 15.00
C LEU A 271 -4.27 -34.88 16.35
N ASP A 272 -3.14 -34.18 16.42
CA ASP A 272 -2.39 -33.96 17.63
C ASP A 272 -3.24 -33.24 18.70
N ASN A 273 -3.98 -32.21 18.30
CA ASN A 273 -4.93 -31.54 19.18
C ASN A 273 -6.05 -32.47 19.63
N ALA A 274 -6.61 -33.29 18.74
CA ALA A 274 -7.65 -34.24 19.08
C ALA A 274 -7.16 -35.32 20.07
N ILE A 275 -5.87 -35.68 20.01
CA ILE A 275 -5.24 -36.60 20.97
C ILE A 275 -4.97 -35.87 22.28
N LYS A 276 -4.33 -34.69 22.25
CA LYS A 276 -3.90 -33.92 23.43
C LYS A 276 -5.07 -33.53 24.34
N TYR A 277 -6.18 -33.08 23.76
CA TYR A 277 -7.33 -32.59 24.47
C TYR A 277 -8.45 -33.65 24.66
N ASN A 278 -8.17 -34.89 24.27
CA ASN A 278 -9.10 -35.99 24.53
C ASN A 278 -9.05 -36.39 26.00
N LYS A 279 -10.05 -37.15 26.42
CA LYS A 279 -10.04 -37.91 27.67
C LYS A 279 -9.34 -39.24 27.43
N ASP A 280 -8.78 -39.83 28.49
CA ASP A 280 -8.19 -41.16 28.42
C ASP A 280 -9.26 -42.21 28.03
N ASN A 281 -8.88 -43.18 27.24
CA ASN A 281 -9.77 -44.16 26.63
C ASN A 281 -10.86 -43.51 25.73
N GLY A 282 -10.58 -42.31 25.19
CA GLY A 282 -11.46 -41.57 24.27
C GLY A 282 -11.46 -42.11 22.85
N LYS A 283 -12.19 -41.42 21.98
CA LYS A 283 -12.31 -41.80 20.56
C LYS A 283 -12.02 -40.59 19.69
N ILE A 284 -11.38 -40.86 18.55
CA ILE A 284 -11.22 -39.87 17.45
C ILE A 284 -11.83 -40.51 16.21
N THR A 285 -12.67 -39.76 15.51
CA THR A 285 -13.22 -40.16 14.21
C THR A 285 -12.75 -39.17 13.15
N VAL A 286 -12.07 -39.70 12.16
CA VAL A 286 -11.56 -38.89 11.01
C VAL A 286 -12.36 -39.27 9.78
N PHE A 287 -12.78 -38.25 9.04
CA PHE A 287 -13.47 -38.40 7.75
C PHE A 287 -12.79 -37.54 6.70
N VAL A 288 -12.55 -38.11 5.54
CA VAL A 288 -12.09 -37.43 4.33
C VAL A 288 -13.03 -37.84 3.19
N GLY A 289 -13.58 -36.89 2.47
CA GLY A 289 -14.48 -37.21 1.36
C GLY A 289 -15.04 -35.97 0.68
N GLU A 290 -15.77 -36.19 -0.39
CA GLU A 290 -16.45 -35.13 -1.13
C GLU A 290 -17.69 -34.63 -0.38
N SER A 291 -17.92 -33.35 -0.44
CA SER A 291 -19.10 -32.67 0.07
C SER A 291 -19.70 -31.74 -1.00
N ALA A 292 -20.92 -31.24 -0.77
CA ALA A 292 -21.57 -30.29 -1.70
C ALA A 292 -20.76 -28.98 -1.91
N LYS A 293 -19.81 -28.68 -1.02
CA LYS A 293 -19.01 -27.43 -1.06
C LYS A 293 -17.53 -27.65 -1.44
N GLY A 294 -17.14 -28.89 -1.66
CA GLY A 294 -15.75 -29.25 -1.92
C GLY A 294 -15.34 -30.49 -1.15
N VAL A 295 -14.04 -30.71 -1.05
CA VAL A 295 -13.46 -31.82 -0.29
C VAL A 295 -13.43 -31.46 1.19
N GLU A 296 -14.05 -32.28 2.05
CA GLU A 296 -14.13 -32.08 3.48
C GLU A 296 -13.21 -33.07 4.23
N LEU A 297 -12.35 -32.52 5.07
CA LEU A 297 -11.68 -33.24 6.15
C LEU A 297 -12.36 -32.88 7.45
N SER A 298 -12.77 -33.88 8.24
CA SER A 298 -13.27 -33.63 9.59
C SER A 298 -12.57 -34.53 10.62
N VAL A 299 -12.21 -33.91 11.76
CA VAL A 299 -11.62 -34.58 12.90
C VAL A 299 -12.55 -34.36 14.10
N LYS A 300 -13.10 -35.43 14.62
CA LYS A 300 -14.03 -35.44 15.78
C LYS A 300 -13.38 -36.16 16.92
N ASP A 301 -13.29 -35.53 18.08
CA ASP A 301 -12.85 -36.12 19.35
C ASP A 301 -14.00 -36.21 20.35
N THR A 302 -13.77 -36.97 21.42
CA THR A 302 -14.66 -37.10 22.58
C THR A 302 -14.08 -36.44 23.83
N GLY A 303 -13.23 -35.44 23.64
CA GLY A 303 -12.45 -34.79 24.68
C GLY A 303 -13.21 -33.80 25.56
N ILE A 304 -12.47 -32.84 26.09
CA ILE A 304 -12.98 -31.84 27.03
C ILE A 304 -13.96 -30.86 26.43
N GLY A 305 -13.89 -30.67 25.10
CA GLY A 305 -14.67 -29.65 24.37
C GLY A 305 -14.17 -28.24 24.62
N ILE A 306 -14.77 -27.27 23.93
CA ILE A 306 -14.40 -25.86 23.91
C ILE A 306 -15.63 -25.05 24.33
N PRO A 307 -15.49 -24.08 25.25
CA PRO A 307 -16.57 -23.15 25.58
C PRO A 307 -16.98 -22.31 24.35
N PRO A 308 -18.26 -21.94 24.20
CA PRO A 308 -18.74 -21.17 23.04
C PRO A 308 -17.99 -19.85 22.82
N GLU A 309 -17.66 -19.15 23.90
CA GLU A 309 -16.92 -17.89 23.91
C GLU A 309 -15.50 -17.99 23.37
N ASP A 310 -14.91 -19.18 23.44
CA ASP A 310 -13.53 -19.42 23.01
C ASP A 310 -13.43 -19.97 21.58
N THR A 311 -14.55 -20.37 20.97
CA THR A 311 -14.58 -21.10 19.68
C THR A 311 -13.94 -20.32 18.51
N GLU A 312 -14.03 -19.00 18.52
CA GLU A 312 -13.37 -18.16 17.50
C GLU A 312 -11.90 -17.89 17.86
N ARG A 313 -11.61 -17.81 19.16
CA ARG A 313 -10.31 -17.43 19.69
C ARG A 313 -9.26 -18.54 19.66
N ILE A 314 -9.68 -19.81 19.61
CA ILE A 314 -8.75 -20.96 19.56
C ILE A 314 -7.80 -20.92 18.35
N PHE A 315 -8.09 -20.09 17.32
CA PHE A 315 -7.26 -19.88 16.15
C PHE A 315 -6.32 -18.66 16.29
N GLU A 316 -6.38 -17.94 17.41
CA GLU A 316 -5.42 -16.88 17.73
C GLU A 316 -4.07 -17.51 18.12
N ARG A 317 -2.95 -16.87 17.74
CA ARG A 317 -1.60 -17.34 18.07
C ARG A 317 -1.40 -17.31 19.58
N PHE A 318 -0.86 -18.40 20.15
CA PHE A 318 -0.62 -18.60 21.60
C PHE A 318 -1.89 -18.63 22.46
N TYR A 319 -3.07 -18.62 21.86
CA TYR A 319 -4.32 -18.71 22.62
C TYR A 319 -4.53 -20.10 23.20
N ARG A 320 -5.01 -20.14 24.43
CA ARG A 320 -5.30 -21.38 25.16
C ARG A 320 -6.48 -21.13 26.08
N VAL A 321 -7.50 -21.97 26.02
CA VAL A 321 -8.73 -21.87 26.83
C VAL A 321 -8.40 -21.97 28.35
N ASP A 322 -7.49 -22.85 28.74
CA ASP A 322 -7.03 -22.97 30.11
C ASP A 322 -5.51 -23.08 30.17
N LYS A 323 -4.85 -22.03 30.70
CA LYS A 323 -3.38 -21.96 30.83
C LYS A 323 -2.84 -22.97 31.83
N SER A 324 -3.64 -23.42 32.82
CA SER A 324 -3.21 -24.35 33.88
C SER A 324 -3.26 -25.82 33.42
N HIS A 325 -4.34 -26.24 32.78
CA HIS A 325 -4.48 -27.56 32.17
C HIS A 325 -3.51 -27.78 31.02
N SER A 326 -3.36 -26.78 30.20
CA SER A 326 -2.52 -26.85 29.02
C SER A 326 -1.01 -26.91 29.30
N LYS A 327 -0.54 -26.43 30.47
CA LYS A 327 0.86 -26.66 30.93
C LYS A 327 1.14 -28.13 31.20
N LYS A 328 0.16 -28.89 31.65
CA LYS A 328 0.30 -30.35 31.86
C LYS A 328 0.32 -31.13 30.54
N VAL A 329 -0.43 -30.63 29.53
CA VAL A 329 -0.62 -31.30 28.23
C VAL A 329 0.45 -30.90 27.19
N GLY A 330 1.23 -29.82 27.43
CA GLY A 330 2.42 -29.49 26.64
C GLY A 330 2.18 -28.78 25.30
N GLY A 331 1.02 -28.13 25.08
CA GLY A 331 0.76 -27.42 23.81
C GLY A 331 1.43 -26.04 23.73
N THR A 332 1.85 -25.62 22.56
CA THR A 332 2.44 -24.29 22.27
C THR A 332 1.37 -23.20 22.07
N GLY A 333 0.15 -23.58 21.69
CA GLY A 333 -0.91 -22.64 21.30
C GLY A 333 -0.75 -22.11 19.87
N LEU A 334 0.14 -22.70 19.07
CA LEU A 334 0.37 -22.33 17.67
C LEU A 334 -0.33 -23.27 16.68
N GLY A 335 -0.55 -24.54 17.02
CA GLY A 335 -1.05 -25.54 16.08
C GLY A 335 -2.35 -25.17 15.36
N LEU A 336 -3.39 -24.67 16.06
CA LEU A 336 -4.63 -24.25 15.39
C LEU A 336 -4.48 -22.93 14.60
N SER A 337 -3.55 -22.06 14.97
CA SER A 337 -3.23 -20.88 14.16
C SER A 337 -2.53 -21.27 12.86
N ILE A 338 -1.68 -22.30 12.87
CA ILE A 338 -1.09 -22.90 11.67
C ILE A 338 -2.20 -23.48 10.79
N VAL A 339 -3.12 -24.27 11.35
CA VAL A 339 -4.28 -24.80 10.61
C VAL A 339 -5.06 -23.70 9.92
N LYS A 340 -5.38 -22.60 10.62
CA LYS A 340 -6.09 -21.46 10.05
C LYS A 340 -5.31 -20.81 8.89
N HIS A 341 -4.00 -20.67 9.04
CA HIS A 341 -3.16 -20.09 8.03
C HIS A 341 -3.07 -20.97 6.78
N VAL A 342 -2.85 -22.27 6.95
CA VAL A 342 -2.86 -23.25 5.86
C VAL A 342 -4.21 -23.25 5.12
N CYS A 343 -5.33 -23.16 5.85
CA CYS A 343 -6.64 -23.02 5.24
C CYS A 343 -6.74 -21.74 4.37
N ALA A 344 -6.19 -20.61 4.84
CA ALA A 344 -6.19 -19.38 4.07
C ALA A 344 -5.36 -19.50 2.77
N CYS A 345 -4.17 -20.10 2.83
CA CYS A 345 -3.33 -20.35 1.64
C CYS A 345 -4.00 -21.26 0.59
N HIS A 346 -4.87 -22.18 1.02
CA HIS A 346 -5.60 -23.10 0.16
C HIS A 346 -7.02 -22.63 -0.19
N ASN A 347 -7.43 -21.41 0.18
CA ASN A 347 -8.80 -20.93 0.09
C ASN A 347 -9.84 -21.88 0.73
N ALA A 348 -9.39 -22.67 1.71
CA ALA A 348 -10.24 -23.60 2.44
C ALA A 348 -10.99 -22.89 3.57
N THR A 349 -12.17 -23.41 3.91
CA THR A 349 -12.97 -22.91 5.03
C THR A 349 -12.85 -23.83 6.23
N ILE A 350 -12.77 -23.22 7.43
CA ILE A 350 -12.72 -23.95 8.69
C ILE A 350 -13.98 -23.71 9.51
N ARG A 351 -14.54 -24.77 10.11
CA ARG A 351 -15.71 -24.70 11.01
C ARG A 351 -15.45 -25.57 12.24
N VAL A 352 -15.91 -25.10 13.39
CA VAL A 352 -15.82 -25.82 14.67
C VAL A 352 -17.21 -26.06 15.23
N LYS A 353 -17.46 -27.29 15.68
CA LYS A 353 -18.61 -27.65 16.51
C LYS A 353 -18.09 -28.28 17.80
N SER A 354 -18.32 -27.63 18.90
CA SER A 354 -17.85 -28.14 20.20
C SER A 354 -18.91 -27.98 21.28
N LYS A 355 -18.83 -28.86 22.27
CA LYS A 355 -19.60 -28.76 23.49
C LYS A 355 -18.76 -29.24 24.66
N VAL A 356 -18.62 -28.41 25.70
CA VAL A 356 -17.87 -28.74 26.91
C VAL A 356 -18.31 -30.12 27.49
N GLY A 357 -17.34 -30.98 27.75
CA GLY A 357 -17.53 -32.34 28.25
C GLY A 357 -17.97 -33.39 27.23
N LYS A 358 -18.28 -32.98 25.97
CA LYS A 358 -18.74 -33.89 24.88
C LYS A 358 -17.72 -34.05 23.75
N GLY A 359 -16.75 -33.15 23.66
CA GLY A 359 -15.73 -33.17 22.63
C GLY A 359 -15.92 -32.10 21.55
N THR A 360 -15.04 -32.13 20.57
CA THR A 360 -14.95 -31.14 19.49
C THR A 360 -14.97 -31.84 18.14
N THR A 361 -15.50 -31.15 17.11
CA THR A 361 -15.37 -31.54 15.71
C THR A 361 -14.90 -30.33 14.93
N ILE A 362 -13.76 -30.46 14.27
CA ILE A 362 -13.22 -29.44 13.36
C ILE A 362 -13.40 -29.94 11.94
N TYR A 363 -13.98 -29.09 11.09
CA TYR A 363 -14.23 -29.34 9.68
C TYR A 363 -13.35 -28.39 8.87
N VAL A 364 -12.59 -28.91 7.93
CA VAL A 364 -11.86 -28.15 6.92
C VAL A 364 -12.43 -28.53 5.56
N THR A 365 -12.89 -27.54 4.79
CA THR A 365 -13.45 -27.75 3.45
C THR A 365 -12.59 -27.04 2.44
N PHE A 366 -11.92 -27.79 1.61
CA PHE A 366 -11.16 -27.31 0.45
C PHE A 366 -12.12 -27.07 -0.73
N PRO A 367 -11.97 -25.99 -1.49
CA PRO A 367 -12.83 -25.70 -2.62
C PRO A 367 -12.77 -26.81 -3.66
N ASN A 368 -13.88 -27.07 -4.35
CA ASN A 368 -13.85 -27.96 -5.51
C ASN A 368 -12.85 -27.41 -6.54
N ASN A 369 -12.00 -28.25 -7.06
CA ASN A 369 -11.18 -27.95 -8.23
C ASN A 369 -12.14 -27.81 -9.45
N VAL A 370 -12.82 -26.67 -9.54
CA VAL A 370 -13.47 -26.31 -10.80
C VAL A 370 -12.31 -26.02 -11.76
N ASN A 371 -12.11 -26.93 -12.70
CA ASN A 371 -11.21 -26.72 -13.82
C ASN A 371 -11.58 -25.39 -14.49
N ASN A 372 -10.67 -24.42 -14.44
CA ASN A 372 -10.54 -23.40 -15.47
C ASN A 372 -9.23 -23.64 -16.20
#